data_7d688e6cdead142496e17def15a7d6c3
#
_entry.id   7d688e6cdead142496e17def15a7d6c3
#
_cell.length_a   1.000
_cell.length_b   1.000
_cell.length_c   1.000
_cell.angle_alpha   90.00
_cell.angle_beta   90.00
_cell.angle_gamma   90.00
#
_symmetry.space_group_name_H-M   'P 1'
#
loop_
_entity.id
_entity.type
_entity.pdbx_description
1 polymer ?
#
loop_
_entity_poly.entity_id
_entity_poly.type
_entity_poly.pdbx_seq_one_letter_code
_entity_poly.pdbx_strand_id
1 'polypeptide(L)'
;MLHRRPSAFLFICLTVWLASQPHRASAQESAPSSPSRDSAVLAPKLQKELGKALEELRAGASAKAQKRLEAVLKAAPDDLNANFISGICAAQINDLTQAKDYWETVLRISPDHLGALLSIGNALLRENRPAEAAQYLSRAVRAQPNAWRAHALLADALLRLGSLEESINHAELALELAHGHAGTVPLLLARALLSRGDAEHASALQRTYLQEHNADPAATLAAARSAETTFEFVSFIPSSWLPPDVDDVMPSVDPSVPCNVKEVLQKSGQRIQELVANVDKFTATETVTHESFNKWGFPSPAKKFKFNYVVSVEESRPGVLNVEEFRDGIFGLGEFPDGIATKGLPALVFIFHPYYAGNFEMTCEGLGHWNREPAWQLFFRQRPDRPNRIRVHKLGMLGPSYPSALKGRAWISAESFQILRLESTLIAPLPEIRLVTDLAAIEYGPVHFQSHGLDMWLPRTAEIYYDWIGRRSHRLHRFDNYLLFSVDDKQRISVPKTDVPASSSPGLNDPQTP
;
A
#
# COMPACT_ATOMS: atom_id res chain seq x y z
N MET A 1 70.42 3.65 51.16
CA MET A 1 71.36 4.67 50.64
C MET A 1 70.72 5.47 49.55
N LEU A 2 70.71 6.77 49.80
CA LEU A 2 70.56 7.89 48.84
C LEU A 2 69.25 7.99 47.98
N HIS A 3 68.31 8.78 48.43
CA HIS A 3 68.17 10.21 48.21
C HIS A 3 68.02 10.62 46.68
N ARG A 4 66.88 11.13 46.25
CA ARG A 4 66.56 12.55 46.18
C ARG A 4 65.10 12.85 45.72
N ARG A 5 64.58 13.89 46.31
CA ARG A 5 63.31 14.55 46.25
C ARG A 5 63.17 15.49 45.00
N PRO A 6 62.08 16.27 44.88
CA PRO A 6 61.16 16.34 43.74
C PRO A 6 61.24 17.70 43.06
N SER A 7 60.63 17.83 41.90
CA SER A 7 60.40 19.14 41.27
C SER A 7 58.91 19.35 41.06
N ALA A 8 58.43 20.38 41.72
CA ALA A 8 57.10 20.94 41.52
C ALA A 8 56.99 21.60 40.17
N PHE A 9 55.88 21.33 39.48
CA PHE A 9 55.44 22.18 38.38
C PHE A 9 54.05 22.73 38.67
N LEU A 10 54.01 24.05 38.59
CA LEU A 10 52.92 24.98 38.78
C LEU A 10 51.74 24.63 37.86
N PHE A 11 50.52 24.45 38.42
CA PHE A 11 49.26 24.45 37.67
C PHE A 11 48.81 25.93 37.56
N ILE A 12 48.86 26.45 36.36
CA ILE A 12 48.14 27.68 35.97
C ILE A 12 46.73 27.29 35.58
N CYS A 13 45.76 27.62 36.43
CA CYS A 13 44.34 27.58 36.10
C CYS A 13 44.00 28.69 35.11
N LEU A 14 43.77 28.34 33.85
CA LEU A 14 43.10 29.20 32.90
C LEU A 14 41.63 28.81 32.87
N THR A 15 40.79 29.61 33.54
CA THR A 15 39.33 29.53 33.43
C THR A 15 38.88 30.09 32.10
N VAL A 16 38.59 29.22 31.13
CA VAL A 16 37.90 29.62 29.91
C VAL A 16 36.40 29.54 30.17
N TRP A 17 35.77 30.66 30.26
CA TRP A 17 34.32 30.86 30.30
C TRP A 17 33.75 30.53 28.92
N LEU A 18 33.26 29.34 28.68
CA LEU A 18 32.51 28.97 27.48
C LEU A 18 31.04 29.26 27.72
N ALA A 19 30.58 30.34 27.12
CA ALA A 19 29.17 30.65 27.01
C ALA A 19 28.47 29.54 26.24
N SER A 20 27.63 28.79 26.93
CA SER A 20 26.73 27.79 26.36
C SER A 20 25.61 28.50 25.60
N GLN A 21 25.74 28.59 24.29
CA GLN A 21 24.60 28.86 23.42
C GLN A 21 23.83 27.55 23.22
N PRO A 22 22.50 27.55 23.34
CA PRO A 22 21.74 26.39 23.00
C PRO A 22 21.70 26.23 21.49
N HIS A 23 22.42 25.26 20.95
CA HIS A 23 22.19 24.80 19.59
C HIS A 23 20.74 24.27 19.51
N ARG A 24 19.88 25.05 18.87
CA ARG A 24 18.66 24.52 18.30
C ARG A 24 19.06 23.48 17.24
N ALA A 25 19.09 22.23 17.63
CA ALA A 25 19.04 21.13 16.67
C ALA A 25 17.70 21.22 15.95
N SER A 26 17.71 21.73 14.72
CA SER A 26 16.61 21.53 13.80
C SER A 26 16.55 20.00 13.54
N ALA A 27 15.65 19.33 14.24
CA ALA A 27 15.27 17.98 13.90
C ALA A 27 14.65 18.05 12.49
N GLN A 28 15.45 17.71 11.51
CA GLN A 28 15.00 17.46 10.16
C GLN A 28 14.24 16.13 10.23
N GLU A 29 12.93 16.26 10.33
CA GLU A 29 11.96 15.19 10.29
C GLU A 29 12.09 14.48 8.93
N SER A 30 12.88 13.40 8.89
CA SER A 30 12.85 12.47 7.77
C SER A 30 11.60 11.61 7.94
N ALA A 31 10.48 12.09 7.38
CA ALA A 31 9.38 11.22 7.01
C ALA A 31 9.94 10.07 6.15
N PRO A 32 9.42 8.82 6.29
CA PRO A 32 9.76 7.77 5.35
C PRO A 32 9.40 8.28 3.96
N SER A 33 10.43 8.50 3.14
CA SER A 33 10.29 9.00 1.80
C SER A 33 9.52 7.95 0.97
N SER A 34 8.24 8.22 0.75
CA SER A 34 7.62 7.73 -0.47
C SER A 34 8.57 8.11 -1.61
N PRO A 35 8.90 7.19 -2.54
CA PRO A 35 9.85 7.50 -3.59
C PRO A 35 9.43 8.80 -4.26
N SER A 36 10.35 9.77 -4.30
CA SER A 36 10.13 11.09 -4.88
C SER A 36 9.69 10.93 -6.34
N ARG A 37 8.41 11.07 -6.60
CA ARG A 37 7.80 11.01 -7.92
C ARG A 37 7.95 12.34 -8.68
N ASP A 38 9.14 12.90 -8.69
CA ASP A 38 9.47 14.05 -9.53
C ASP A 38 9.93 13.67 -10.95
N SER A 39 9.61 12.44 -11.41
CA SER A 39 9.74 12.11 -12.82
C SER A 39 8.71 12.91 -13.60
N ALA A 40 9.14 13.81 -14.45
CA ALA A 40 8.27 14.62 -15.29
C ALA A 40 7.33 13.67 -16.08
N VAL A 41 6.02 13.83 -15.85
CA VAL A 41 5.02 12.97 -16.52
C VAL A 41 5.13 13.15 -18.01
N LEU A 42 5.36 12.06 -18.75
CA LEU A 42 5.45 12.07 -20.22
C LEU A 42 4.23 12.74 -20.87
N ALA A 43 4.46 13.49 -21.93
CA ALA A 43 3.39 14.04 -22.73
C ALA A 43 2.43 12.91 -23.23
N PRO A 44 1.11 13.14 -23.32
CA PRO A 44 0.14 12.09 -23.65
C PRO A 44 0.42 11.32 -24.94
N LYS A 45 1.03 11.99 -25.93
CA LYS A 45 1.44 11.35 -27.18
C LYS A 45 2.55 10.32 -26.95
N LEU A 46 3.55 10.65 -26.13
CA LEU A 46 4.67 9.75 -25.79
C LEU A 46 4.19 8.59 -24.89
N GLN A 47 3.28 8.84 -23.96
CA GLN A 47 2.64 7.78 -23.17
C GLN A 47 1.90 6.77 -24.07
N LYS A 48 1.21 7.26 -25.12
CA LYS A 48 0.53 6.40 -26.09
C LYS A 48 1.54 5.53 -26.87
N GLU A 49 2.67 6.09 -27.29
CA GLU A 49 3.70 5.32 -28.01
C GLU A 49 4.37 4.30 -27.06
N LEU A 50 4.67 4.68 -25.83
CA LEU A 50 5.16 3.77 -24.80
C LEU A 50 4.18 2.61 -24.53
N GLY A 51 2.88 2.91 -24.43
CA GLY A 51 1.85 1.88 -24.25
C GLY A 51 1.74 0.92 -25.43
N LYS A 52 1.87 1.41 -26.67
CA LYS A 52 1.90 0.54 -27.87
C LYS A 52 3.16 -0.32 -27.90
N ALA A 53 4.31 0.22 -27.52
CA ALA A 53 5.55 -0.55 -27.41
C ALA A 53 5.38 -1.71 -26.43
N LEU A 54 4.70 -1.46 -25.29
CA LEU A 54 4.38 -2.49 -24.32
C LEU A 54 3.43 -3.58 -24.87
N GLU A 55 2.41 -3.19 -25.64
CA GLU A 55 1.53 -4.15 -26.33
C GLU A 55 2.30 -5.00 -27.35
N GLU A 56 3.18 -4.38 -28.13
CA GLU A 56 4.05 -5.07 -29.10
C GLU A 56 5.03 -6.04 -28.41
N LEU A 57 5.61 -5.61 -27.28
CA LEU A 57 6.49 -6.47 -26.46
C LEU A 57 5.74 -7.71 -25.94
N ARG A 58 4.53 -7.53 -25.39
CA ARG A 58 3.68 -8.63 -24.93
C ARG A 58 3.28 -9.59 -26.07
N ALA A 59 3.15 -9.07 -27.29
CA ALA A 59 2.90 -9.88 -28.48
C ALA A 59 4.16 -10.53 -29.06
N GLY A 60 5.32 -10.44 -28.39
CA GLY A 60 6.60 -10.98 -28.85
C GLY A 60 7.28 -10.19 -29.97
N ALA A 61 6.75 -9.01 -30.30
CA ALA A 61 7.28 -8.15 -31.37
C ALA A 61 8.33 -7.14 -30.87
N SER A 62 9.35 -7.64 -30.16
CA SER A 62 10.35 -6.84 -29.43
C SER A 62 11.08 -5.82 -30.30
N ALA A 63 11.42 -6.17 -31.54
CA ALA A 63 12.08 -5.25 -32.48
C ALA A 63 11.18 -4.05 -32.89
N LYS A 64 9.86 -4.26 -32.98
CA LYS A 64 8.90 -3.17 -33.24
C LYS A 64 8.74 -2.29 -32.03
N ALA A 65 8.64 -2.89 -30.83
CA ALA A 65 8.58 -2.19 -29.57
C ALA A 65 9.81 -1.30 -29.39
N GLN A 66 11.01 -1.83 -29.64
CA GLN A 66 12.26 -1.08 -29.51
C GLN A 66 12.29 0.14 -30.43
N LYS A 67 11.89 0.01 -31.70
CA LYS A 67 11.82 1.14 -32.62
C LYS A 67 10.88 2.27 -32.16
N ARG A 68 9.77 1.93 -31.46
CA ARG A 68 8.89 2.94 -30.86
C ARG A 68 9.54 3.61 -29.65
N LEU A 69 10.21 2.82 -28.83
CA LEU A 69 10.89 3.30 -27.65
C LEU A 69 12.03 4.26 -27.97
N GLU A 70 12.74 4.06 -29.07
CA GLU A 70 13.75 5.00 -29.58
C GLU A 70 13.18 6.41 -29.78
N ALA A 71 11.96 6.52 -30.31
CA ALA A 71 11.30 7.81 -30.48
C ALA A 71 10.90 8.43 -29.12
N VAL A 72 10.52 7.62 -28.14
CA VAL A 72 10.19 8.07 -26.79
C VAL A 72 11.48 8.53 -26.09
N LEU A 73 12.53 7.74 -26.11
CA LEU A 73 13.82 8.05 -25.48
C LEU A 73 14.54 9.24 -26.14
N LYS A 74 14.32 9.47 -27.44
CA LYS A 74 14.83 10.69 -28.10
C LYS A 74 14.21 11.96 -27.52
N ALA A 75 12.95 11.91 -27.11
CA ALA A 75 12.22 13.04 -26.52
C ALA A 75 12.39 13.12 -25.00
N ALA A 76 12.56 11.99 -24.33
CA ALA A 76 12.69 11.86 -22.88
C ALA A 76 13.75 10.78 -22.54
N PRO A 77 15.06 11.11 -22.63
CA PRO A 77 16.14 10.14 -22.45
C PRO A 77 16.15 9.46 -21.07
N ASP A 78 15.73 10.20 -20.05
CA ASP A 78 15.70 9.74 -18.66
C ASP A 78 14.30 9.25 -18.24
N ASP A 79 13.41 8.91 -19.19
CA ASP A 79 12.14 8.27 -18.81
C ASP A 79 12.40 6.86 -18.29
N LEU A 80 12.04 6.64 -17.04
CA LEU A 80 12.31 5.40 -16.31
C LEU A 80 11.65 4.20 -16.98
N ASN A 81 10.38 4.34 -17.38
CA ASN A 81 9.63 3.25 -17.99
C ASN A 81 10.12 2.91 -19.40
N ALA A 82 10.43 3.94 -20.21
CA ALA A 82 10.96 3.73 -21.56
C ALA A 82 12.32 3.00 -21.51
N ASN A 83 13.23 3.44 -20.63
CA ASN A 83 14.51 2.74 -20.44
C ASN A 83 14.30 1.30 -19.95
N PHE A 84 13.43 1.09 -18.95
CA PHE A 84 13.18 -0.24 -18.42
C PHE A 84 12.64 -1.20 -19.50
N ILE A 85 11.62 -0.77 -20.27
CA ILE A 85 11.02 -1.57 -21.34
C ILE A 85 12.02 -1.79 -22.49
N SER A 86 12.86 -0.80 -22.83
CA SER A 86 13.91 -0.95 -23.83
C SER A 86 14.92 -2.03 -23.44
N GLY A 87 15.30 -2.07 -22.16
CA GLY A 87 16.15 -3.15 -21.64
C GLY A 87 15.50 -4.53 -21.79
N ILE A 88 14.19 -4.64 -21.54
CA ILE A 88 13.47 -5.91 -21.76
C ILE A 88 13.46 -6.29 -23.24
N CYS A 89 13.20 -5.33 -24.15
CA CYS A 89 13.24 -5.59 -25.60
C CYS A 89 14.62 -6.10 -26.03
N ALA A 90 15.69 -5.44 -25.59
CA ALA A 90 17.06 -5.84 -25.88
C ALA A 90 17.39 -7.25 -25.35
N ALA A 91 16.97 -7.57 -24.13
CA ALA A 91 17.15 -8.89 -23.54
C ALA A 91 16.41 -10.00 -24.31
N GLN A 92 15.20 -9.71 -24.82
CA GLN A 92 14.43 -10.67 -25.63
C GLN A 92 15.07 -10.97 -27.00
N ILE A 93 15.78 -10.00 -27.59
CA ILE A 93 16.57 -10.22 -28.82
C ILE A 93 17.98 -10.70 -28.51
N ASN A 94 18.24 -11.08 -27.25
CA ASN A 94 19.51 -11.59 -26.74
C ASN A 94 20.69 -10.58 -26.75
N ASP A 95 20.40 -9.28 -26.84
CA ASP A 95 21.40 -8.21 -26.62
C ASP A 95 21.47 -7.84 -25.15
N LEU A 96 22.13 -8.70 -24.35
CA LEU A 96 22.24 -8.50 -22.90
C LEU A 96 23.12 -7.29 -22.53
N THR A 97 24.05 -6.89 -23.41
CA THR A 97 24.87 -5.70 -23.17
C THR A 97 24.03 -4.45 -23.24
N GLN A 98 23.28 -4.25 -24.31
CA GLN A 98 22.40 -3.11 -24.46
C GLN A 98 21.27 -3.12 -23.39
N ALA A 99 20.75 -4.31 -23.04
CA ALA A 99 19.76 -4.45 -21.98
C ALA A 99 20.28 -3.91 -20.63
N LYS A 100 21.51 -4.28 -20.25
CA LYS A 100 22.14 -3.79 -19.02
C LYS A 100 22.33 -2.27 -19.03
N ASP A 101 22.78 -1.68 -20.14
CA ASP A 101 22.97 -0.22 -20.27
C ASP A 101 21.67 0.54 -20.00
N TYR A 102 20.55 0.06 -20.55
CA TYR A 102 19.23 0.61 -20.28
C TYR A 102 18.82 0.48 -18.81
N TRP A 103 19.00 -0.69 -18.21
CA TRP A 103 18.63 -0.91 -16.80
C TRP A 103 19.56 -0.18 -15.82
N GLU A 104 20.83 0.01 -16.16
CA GLU A 104 21.74 0.87 -15.39
C GLU A 104 21.30 2.34 -15.45
N THR A 105 20.77 2.80 -16.59
CA THR A 105 20.13 4.11 -16.68
C THR A 105 18.93 4.19 -15.73
N VAL A 106 18.10 3.15 -15.65
CA VAL A 106 17.01 3.08 -14.66
C VAL A 106 17.54 3.17 -13.23
N LEU A 107 18.60 2.44 -12.89
CA LEU A 107 19.20 2.47 -11.55
C LEU A 107 19.89 3.79 -11.21
N ARG A 108 20.35 4.55 -12.20
CA ARG A 108 20.86 5.92 -12.00
C ARG A 108 19.74 6.87 -11.59
N ILE A 109 18.53 6.69 -12.13
CA ILE A 109 17.34 7.50 -11.83
C ILE A 109 16.69 7.03 -10.54
N SER A 110 16.56 5.72 -10.35
CA SER A 110 15.93 5.07 -9.19
C SER A 110 16.82 3.92 -8.71
N PRO A 111 17.74 4.17 -7.75
CA PRO A 111 18.75 3.19 -7.32
C PRO A 111 18.21 1.87 -6.80
N ASP A 112 17.01 1.89 -6.21
CA ASP A 112 16.35 0.73 -5.62
C ASP A 112 15.21 0.17 -6.49
N HIS A 113 15.23 0.46 -7.79
CA HIS A 113 14.23 -0.04 -8.72
C HIS A 113 14.31 -1.57 -8.84
N LEU A 114 13.40 -2.27 -8.18
CA LEU A 114 13.41 -3.73 -8.06
C LEU A 114 13.52 -4.43 -9.42
N GLY A 115 12.67 -4.04 -10.38
CA GLY A 115 12.67 -4.65 -11.72
C GLY A 115 14.01 -4.57 -12.42
N ALA A 116 14.72 -3.42 -12.33
CA ALA A 116 16.04 -3.25 -12.94
C ALA A 116 17.11 -4.09 -12.22
N LEU A 117 17.10 -4.11 -10.89
CA LEU A 117 18.02 -4.94 -10.09
C LEU A 117 17.87 -6.42 -10.41
N LEU A 118 16.63 -6.92 -10.49
CA LEU A 118 16.34 -8.31 -10.84
C LEU A 118 16.74 -8.63 -12.30
N SER A 119 16.46 -7.71 -13.22
CA SER A 119 16.77 -7.89 -14.65
C SER A 119 18.27 -7.94 -14.90
N ILE A 120 19.05 -7.06 -14.27
CA ILE A 120 20.52 -7.09 -14.37
C ILE A 120 21.06 -8.38 -13.73
N GLY A 121 20.57 -8.71 -12.52
CA GLY A 121 20.98 -9.94 -11.84
C GLY A 121 20.73 -11.19 -12.69
N ASN A 122 19.55 -11.31 -13.29
CA ASN A 122 19.21 -12.41 -14.18
C ASN A 122 20.07 -12.42 -15.47
N ALA A 123 20.31 -11.26 -16.08
CA ALA A 123 21.19 -11.16 -17.25
C ALA A 123 22.61 -11.64 -16.93
N LEU A 124 23.14 -11.24 -15.77
CA LEU A 124 24.48 -11.68 -15.31
C LEU A 124 24.54 -13.18 -15.01
N LEU A 125 23.45 -13.78 -14.48
CA LEU A 125 23.37 -15.24 -14.31
C LEU A 125 23.39 -15.98 -15.66
N ARG A 126 22.71 -15.43 -16.68
CA ARG A 126 22.75 -15.97 -18.05
C ARG A 126 24.12 -15.83 -18.69
N GLU A 127 24.89 -14.79 -18.36
CA GLU A 127 26.29 -14.61 -18.76
C GLU A 127 27.27 -15.45 -17.92
N ASN A 128 26.78 -16.26 -16.98
CA ASN A 128 27.58 -17.05 -16.03
C ASN A 128 28.51 -16.19 -15.16
N ARG A 129 28.00 -15.04 -14.67
CA ARG A 129 28.68 -14.08 -13.78
C ARG A 129 27.99 -14.00 -12.41
N PRO A 130 27.94 -15.10 -11.64
CA PRO A 130 27.11 -15.18 -10.43
C PRO A 130 27.58 -14.25 -9.31
N ALA A 131 28.88 -13.93 -9.22
CA ALA A 131 29.40 -13.02 -8.21
C ALA A 131 28.87 -11.59 -8.38
N GLU A 132 28.80 -11.11 -9.61
CA GLU A 132 28.24 -9.79 -9.90
C GLU A 132 26.71 -9.80 -9.78
N ALA A 133 26.06 -10.87 -10.24
CA ALA A 133 24.63 -11.06 -10.06
C ALA A 133 24.22 -10.96 -8.58
N ALA A 134 24.94 -11.63 -7.68
CA ALA A 134 24.68 -11.62 -6.25
C ALA A 134 24.72 -10.19 -5.65
N GLN A 135 25.56 -9.29 -6.19
CA GLN A 135 25.60 -7.90 -5.71
C GLN A 135 24.31 -7.14 -6.01
N TYR A 136 23.79 -7.23 -7.24
CA TYR A 136 22.53 -6.59 -7.62
C TYR A 136 21.33 -7.24 -6.91
N LEU A 137 21.33 -8.57 -6.81
CA LEU A 137 20.25 -9.33 -6.19
C LEU A 137 20.18 -9.11 -4.66
N SER A 138 21.34 -8.98 -4.00
CA SER A 138 21.37 -8.58 -2.58
C SER A 138 20.85 -7.16 -2.37
N ARG A 139 21.07 -6.24 -3.33
CA ARG A 139 20.42 -4.92 -3.29
C ARG A 139 18.90 -5.04 -3.45
N ALA A 140 18.44 -5.90 -4.37
CA ALA A 140 17.01 -6.15 -4.57
C ALA A 140 16.33 -6.68 -3.30
N VAL A 141 16.97 -7.65 -2.62
CA VAL A 141 16.48 -8.17 -1.33
C VAL A 141 16.43 -7.08 -0.25
N ARG A 142 17.46 -6.23 -0.15
CA ARG A 142 17.45 -5.11 0.80
C ARG A 142 16.37 -4.06 0.48
N ALA A 143 16.15 -3.77 -0.81
CA ALA A 143 15.14 -2.81 -1.25
C ALA A 143 13.71 -3.33 -0.97
N GLN A 144 13.47 -4.62 -1.21
CA GLN A 144 12.20 -5.28 -0.97
C GLN A 144 12.40 -6.68 -0.36
N PRO A 145 12.46 -6.79 0.98
CA PRO A 145 12.72 -8.06 1.67
C PRO A 145 11.69 -9.16 1.41
N ASN A 146 10.49 -8.80 0.98
CA ASN A 146 9.41 -9.77 0.69
C ASN A 146 9.29 -10.12 -0.80
N ALA A 147 10.23 -9.66 -1.64
CA ALA A 147 10.23 -9.98 -3.05
C ALA A 147 10.76 -11.41 -3.29
N TRP A 148 9.88 -12.41 -3.31
CA TRP A 148 10.27 -13.82 -3.47
C TRP A 148 11.17 -14.07 -4.67
N ARG A 149 10.98 -13.34 -5.80
CA ARG A 149 11.81 -13.44 -6.98
C ARG A 149 13.26 -12.98 -6.74
N ALA A 150 13.46 -11.97 -5.89
CA ALA A 150 14.79 -11.52 -5.51
C ALA A 150 15.53 -12.61 -4.74
N HIS A 151 14.85 -13.23 -3.79
CA HIS A 151 15.38 -14.36 -3.03
C HIS A 151 15.67 -15.56 -3.93
N ALA A 152 14.79 -15.91 -4.85
CA ALA A 152 14.99 -17.03 -5.77
C ALA A 152 16.21 -16.83 -6.69
N LEU A 153 16.36 -15.64 -7.29
CA LEU A 153 17.52 -15.34 -8.12
C LEU A 153 18.82 -15.28 -7.30
N LEU A 154 18.77 -14.72 -6.09
CA LEU A 154 19.94 -14.70 -5.20
C LEU A 154 20.33 -16.11 -4.79
N ALA A 155 19.36 -16.99 -4.51
CA ALA A 155 19.63 -18.40 -4.24
C ALA A 155 20.34 -19.10 -5.41
N ASP A 156 19.94 -18.85 -6.68
CA ASP A 156 20.63 -19.39 -7.85
C ASP A 156 22.07 -18.85 -7.97
N ALA A 157 22.26 -17.54 -7.74
CA ALA A 157 23.61 -16.95 -7.73
C ALA A 157 24.51 -17.58 -6.67
N LEU A 158 24.02 -17.73 -5.45
CA LEU A 158 24.74 -18.32 -4.31
C LEU A 158 25.04 -19.80 -4.55
N LEU A 159 24.10 -20.55 -5.13
CA LEU A 159 24.32 -21.94 -5.50
C LEU A 159 25.47 -22.10 -6.49
N ARG A 160 25.51 -21.25 -7.52
CA ARG A 160 26.62 -21.24 -8.51
C ARG A 160 27.96 -20.81 -7.91
N LEU A 161 27.94 -20.04 -6.82
CA LEU A 161 29.13 -19.65 -6.05
C LEU A 161 29.58 -20.72 -5.04
N GLY A 162 28.76 -21.76 -4.81
CA GLY A 162 29.02 -22.80 -3.82
C GLY A 162 28.63 -22.44 -2.39
N SER A 163 27.95 -21.30 -2.16
CA SER A 163 27.41 -20.87 -0.86
C SER A 163 26.10 -21.62 -0.57
N LEU A 164 26.19 -22.93 -0.32
CA LEU A 164 25.03 -23.83 -0.29
C LEU A 164 24.01 -23.48 0.79
N GLU A 165 24.45 -23.20 2.02
CA GLU A 165 23.53 -22.89 3.13
C GLU A 165 22.76 -21.60 2.88
N GLU A 166 23.44 -20.55 2.42
CA GLU A 166 22.77 -19.28 2.09
C GLU A 166 21.79 -19.46 0.92
N SER A 167 22.16 -20.25 -0.08
CA SER A 167 21.29 -20.57 -1.21
C SER A 167 20.02 -21.28 -0.76
N ILE A 168 20.14 -22.28 0.13
CA ILE A 168 19.00 -23.02 0.68
C ILE A 168 18.08 -22.07 1.44
N ASN A 169 18.63 -21.27 2.37
CA ASN A 169 17.84 -20.31 3.16
C ASN A 169 17.07 -19.33 2.28
N HIS A 170 17.70 -18.79 1.25
CA HIS A 170 17.02 -17.88 0.32
C HIS A 170 15.98 -18.60 -0.56
N ALA A 171 16.22 -19.85 -0.97
CA ALA A 171 15.25 -20.61 -1.74
C ALA A 171 14.01 -21.00 -0.90
N GLU A 172 14.20 -21.40 0.36
CA GLU A 172 13.13 -21.68 1.30
C GLU A 172 12.27 -20.42 1.56
N LEU A 173 12.91 -19.29 1.84
CA LEU A 173 12.20 -18.03 2.01
C LEU A 173 11.46 -17.60 0.74
N ALA A 174 12.03 -17.84 -0.44
CA ALA A 174 11.33 -17.57 -1.70
C ALA A 174 10.08 -18.44 -1.86
N LEU A 175 10.11 -19.72 -1.43
CA LEU A 175 8.93 -20.59 -1.44
C LEU A 175 7.85 -20.12 -0.49
N GLU A 176 8.23 -19.73 0.72
CA GLU A 176 7.32 -19.19 1.72
C GLU A 176 6.62 -17.93 1.20
N LEU A 177 7.40 -16.95 0.72
CA LEU A 177 6.89 -15.68 0.21
C LEU A 177 6.08 -15.80 -1.09
N ALA A 178 6.27 -16.85 -1.86
CA ALA A 178 5.57 -17.02 -3.14
C ALA A 178 4.13 -17.58 -3.00
N HIS A 179 3.73 -18.01 -1.80
CA HIS A 179 2.38 -18.51 -1.51
C HIS A 179 1.79 -19.47 -2.59
N GLY A 180 2.59 -20.44 -3.03
CA GLY A 180 2.19 -21.40 -4.07
C GLY A 180 2.46 -20.95 -5.51
N HIS A 181 2.96 -19.74 -5.74
CA HIS A 181 3.28 -19.22 -7.09
C HIS A 181 4.79 -19.25 -7.41
N ALA A 182 5.53 -20.10 -6.71
CA ALA A 182 6.99 -20.14 -6.78
C ALA A 182 7.57 -20.69 -8.10
N GLY A 183 6.77 -21.18 -9.02
CA GLY A 183 7.23 -21.71 -10.31
C GLY A 183 8.27 -22.82 -10.13
N THR A 184 9.50 -22.62 -10.64
CA THR A 184 10.60 -23.59 -10.59
C THR A 184 11.48 -23.51 -9.33
N VAL A 185 11.15 -22.66 -8.37
CA VAL A 185 11.94 -22.50 -7.13
C VAL A 185 12.07 -23.81 -6.32
N PRO A 186 11.03 -24.71 -6.24
CA PRO A 186 11.21 -26.02 -5.61
C PRO A 186 12.33 -26.86 -6.24
N LEU A 187 12.53 -26.76 -7.57
CA LEU A 187 13.60 -27.46 -8.26
C LEU A 187 14.98 -26.85 -7.98
N LEU A 188 15.05 -25.52 -7.83
CA LEU A 188 16.26 -24.82 -7.40
C LEU A 188 16.67 -25.26 -5.99
N LEU A 189 15.73 -25.28 -5.04
CA LEU A 189 15.96 -25.77 -3.68
C LEU A 189 16.40 -27.22 -3.68
N ALA A 190 15.73 -28.10 -4.43
CA ALA A 190 16.12 -29.51 -4.56
C ALA A 190 17.56 -29.66 -5.08
N ARG A 191 17.98 -28.83 -6.05
CA ARG A 191 19.37 -28.82 -6.57
C ARG A 191 20.37 -28.38 -5.49
N ALA A 192 20.05 -27.36 -4.70
CA ALA A 192 20.92 -26.90 -3.62
C ALA A 192 21.05 -27.98 -2.52
N LEU A 193 19.95 -28.63 -2.14
CA LEU A 193 19.94 -29.75 -1.19
C LEU A 193 20.76 -30.97 -1.70
N LEU A 194 20.62 -31.33 -2.98
CA LEU A 194 21.45 -32.38 -3.59
C LEU A 194 22.93 -32.03 -3.54
N SER A 195 23.28 -30.76 -3.81
CA SER A 195 24.66 -30.29 -3.73
C SER A 195 25.25 -30.33 -2.32
N ARG A 196 24.36 -30.18 -1.30
CA ARG A 196 24.68 -30.34 0.13
C ARG A 196 24.79 -31.81 0.55
N GLY A 197 24.25 -32.75 -0.24
CA GLY A 197 24.19 -34.18 0.06
C GLY A 197 22.87 -34.67 0.66
N ASP A 198 21.87 -33.82 0.75
CA ASP A 198 20.54 -34.13 1.29
C ASP A 198 19.59 -34.63 0.18
N ALA A 199 19.81 -35.87 -0.21
CA ALA A 199 19.08 -36.49 -1.31
C ALA A 199 17.61 -36.83 -0.94
N GLU A 200 17.32 -37.02 0.33
CA GLU A 200 15.97 -37.38 0.79
C GLU A 200 15.00 -36.20 0.62
N HIS A 201 15.32 -35.02 1.19
CA HIS A 201 14.49 -33.84 1.07
C HIS A 201 14.41 -33.34 -0.37
N ALA A 202 15.52 -33.40 -1.11
CA ALA A 202 15.51 -33.05 -2.54
C ALA A 202 14.53 -33.92 -3.35
N SER A 203 14.54 -35.25 -3.12
CA SER A 203 13.64 -36.17 -3.81
C SER A 203 12.16 -35.97 -3.40
N ALA A 204 11.90 -35.58 -2.15
CA ALA A 204 10.57 -35.24 -1.70
C ALA A 204 10.04 -33.99 -2.44
N LEU A 205 10.80 -32.91 -2.52
CA LEU A 205 10.45 -31.68 -3.24
C LEU A 205 10.20 -31.95 -4.74
N GLN A 206 11.06 -32.74 -5.38
CA GLN A 206 10.87 -33.10 -6.79
C GLN A 206 9.56 -33.88 -7.02
N ARG A 207 9.24 -34.82 -6.15
CA ARG A 207 7.97 -35.58 -6.24
C ARG A 207 6.75 -34.68 -6.08
N THR A 208 6.76 -33.77 -5.09
CA THR A 208 5.68 -32.83 -4.87
C THR A 208 5.50 -31.92 -6.10
N TYR A 209 6.59 -31.37 -6.63
CA TYR A 209 6.55 -30.54 -7.83
C TYR A 209 5.96 -31.28 -9.04
N LEU A 210 6.35 -32.55 -9.26
CA LEU A 210 5.83 -33.39 -10.34
C LEU A 210 4.32 -33.63 -10.20
N GLN A 211 3.85 -33.90 -8.98
CA GLN A 211 2.44 -34.16 -8.70
C GLN A 211 1.59 -32.91 -8.93
N GLU A 212 2.04 -31.75 -8.47
CA GLU A 212 1.31 -30.48 -8.58
C GLU A 212 1.21 -29.98 -10.03
N HIS A 213 2.24 -30.23 -10.84
CA HIS A 213 2.31 -29.69 -12.20
C HIS A 213 1.96 -30.70 -13.28
N ASN A 214 1.60 -31.93 -12.89
CA ASN A 214 1.35 -33.03 -13.83
C ASN A 214 2.46 -33.18 -14.90
N ALA A 215 3.72 -32.95 -14.48
CA ALA A 215 4.88 -32.78 -15.35
C ALA A 215 5.54 -34.12 -15.70
N ASP A 216 6.10 -34.20 -16.91
CA ASP A 216 6.93 -35.35 -17.31
C ASP A 216 8.19 -35.44 -16.42
N PRO A 217 8.44 -36.60 -15.77
CA PRO A 217 9.61 -36.81 -14.92
C PRO A 217 10.95 -36.54 -15.63
N ALA A 218 11.05 -36.88 -16.91
CA ALA A 218 12.26 -36.67 -17.68
C ALA A 218 12.52 -35.19 -17.97
N ALA A 219 11.48 -34.44 -18.34
CA ALA A 219 11.53 -32.99 -18.55
C ALA A 219 11.83 -32.26 -17.24
N THR A 220 11.27 -32.71 -16.12
CA THR A 220 11.53 -32.11 -14.79
C THR A 220 12.95 -32.36 -14.33
N LEU A 221 13.50 -33.55 -14.57
CA LEU A 221 14.89 -33.85 -14.23
C LEU A 221 15.87 -33.03 -15.11
N ALA A 222 15.54 -32.82 -16.39
CA ALA A 222 16.29 -31.93 -17.28
C ALA A 222 16.21 -30.47 -16.81
N ALA A 223 15.03 -29.98 -16.44
CA ALA A 223 14.83 -28.64 -15.86
C ALA A 223 15.57 -28.48 -14.53
N ALA A 224 15.56 -29.48 -13.65
CA ALA A 224 16.31 -29.44 -12.40
C ALA A 224 17.83 -29.42 -12.62
N ARG A 225 18.32 -30.04 -13.69
CA ARG A 225 19.75 -30.02 -14.06
C ARG A 225 20.17 -28.74 -14.77
N SER A 226 19.31 -28.20 -15.61
CA SER A 226 19.59 -26.98 -16.39
C SER A 226 19.19 -25.70 -15.69
N ALA A 227 18.43 -25.81 -14.54
CA ALA A 227 17.73 -24.76 -13.80
C ALA A 227 18.12 -23.33 -14.20
N GLU A 228 17.82 -22.99 -15.44
CA GLU A 228 17.66 -21.60 -15.82
C GLU A 228 16.35 -21.17 -15.20
N THR A 229 16.43 -20.39 -14.13
CA THR A 229 15.29 -19.65 -13.62
C THR A 229 14.92 -18.64 -14.72
N THR A 230 14.17 -19.11 -15.73
CA THR A 230 13.67 -18.26 -16.81
C THR A 230 12.58 -17.40 -16.25
N PHE A 231 12.96 -16.24 -15.72
CA PHE A 231 11.99 -15.22 -15.33
C PHE A 231 11.50 -14.54 -16.61
N GLU A 232 10.17 -14.52 -16.78
CA GLU A 232 9.56 -13.71 -17.82
C GLU A 232 9.78 -12.22 -17.49
N PHE A 233 10.67 -11.55 -18.20
CA PHE A 233 10.93 -10.12 -18.02
C PHE A 233 9.67 -9.24 -18.11
N VAL A 234 8.68 -9.69 -18.87
CA VAL A 234 7.42 -8.96 -19.07
C VAL A 234 6.62 -8.80 -17.77
N SER A 235 6.79 -9.71 -16.79
CA SER A 235 6.12 -9.60 -15.48
C SER A 235 6.70 -8.51 -14.58
N PHE A 236 7.86 -7.93 -14.93
CA PHE A 236 8.52 -6.86 -14.19
C PHE A 236 8.27 -5.46 -14.74
N ILE A 237 7.42 -5.30 -15.74
CA ILE A 237 7.11 -3.96 -16.25
C ILE A 237 6.42 -3.20 -15.13
N PRO A 238 7.07 -2.18 -14.53
CA PRO A 238 6.45 -1.45 -13.48
C PRO A 238 5.27 -0.71 -14.04
N SER A 239 4.10 -1.10 -13.59
CA SER A 239 2.98 -0.20 -13.61
C SER A 239 3.22 0.79 -12.48
N SER A 240 3.09 2.09 -12.72
CA SER A 240 3.03 3.07 -11.63
C SER A 240 1.74 2.90 -10.80
N TRP A 241 0.87 1.99 -11.21
CA TRP A 241 -0.26 1.44 -10.48
C TRP A 241 0.22 0.24 -9.65
N LEU A 242 0.54 0.49 -8.39
CA LEU A 242 1.02 -0.52 -7.44
C LEU A 242 0.22 -0.38 -6.13
N PRO A 243 -1.06 -0.80 -6.12
CA PRO A 243 -1.77 -0.90 -4.85
C PRO A 243 -1.03 -1.88 -3.94
N PRO A 244 -0.78 -1.54 -2.66
CA PRO A 244 -0.19 -2.45 -1.70
C PRO A 244 -1.03 -3.73 -1.63
N ASP A 245 -0.38 -4.89 -1.57
CA ASP A 245 -1.07 -6.15 -1.27
C ASP A 245 -0.94 -6.43 0.22
N VAL A 246 -2.07 -6.49 0.91
CA VAL A 246 -2.12 -6.74 2.35
C VAL A 246 -1.63 -8.15 2.70
N ASP A 247 -1.74 -9.11 1.79
CA ASP A 247 -1.28 -10.47 1.98
C ASP A 247 0.23 -10.63 1.71
N ASP A 248 0.76 -9.88 0.71
CA ASP A 248 2.16 -10.01 0.28
C ASP A 248 3.16 -9.29 1.19
N VAL A 249 2.72 -8.25 1.89
CA VAL A 249 3.58 -7.45 2.75
C VAL A 249 3.29 -7.75 4.20
N MET A 250 4.07 -8.65 4.80
CA MET A 250 4.05 -8.83 6.25
C MET A 250 5.01 -7.84 6.90
N PRO A 251 4.49 -6.91 7.72
CA PRO A 251 5.35 -6.00 8.46
C PRO A 251 6.19 -6.76 9.48
N SER A 252 7.40 -6.25 9.75
CA SER A 252 8.28 -6.84 10.77
C SER A 252 7.64 -6.75 12.15
N VAL A 253 7.47 -7.90 12.81
CA VAL A 253 6.96 -8.03 14.17
C VAL A 253 7.94 -8.82 15.03
N ASP A 254 7.90 -8.61 16.35
CA ASP A 254 8.62 -9.42 17.31
C ASP A 254 7.75 -10.64 17.71
N PRO A 255 8.12 -11.85 17.27
CA PRO A 255 7.35 -13.05 17.57
C PRO A 255 7.50 -13.51 19.04
N SER A 256 8.48 -12.98 19.76
CA SER A 256 8.72 -13.35 21.17
C SER A 256 7.73 -12.70 22.14
N VAL A 257 7.04 -11.64 21.72
CA VAL A 257 6.06 -10.92 22.54
C VAL A 257 4.68 -11.53 22.34
N PRO A 258 4.10 -12.19 23.36
CA PRO A 258 2.79 -12.80 23.25
C PRO A 258 1.70 -11.74 23.04
N CYS A 259 0.90 -11.90 22.01
CA CYS A 259 -0.23 -11.02 21.73
C CYS A 259 -1.53 -11.59 22.31
N ASN A 260 -2.14 -10.85 23.21
CA ASN A 260 -3.49 -11.14 23.68
C ASN A 260 -4.53 -10.47 22.79
N VAL A 261 -4.91 -11.12 21.69
CA VAL A 261 -5.90 -10.62 20.72
C VAL A 261 -7.18 -10.12 21.38
N LYS A 262 -7.70 -10.86 22.37
CA LYS A 262 -8.95 -10.52 23.05
C LYS A 262 -8.83 -9.21 23.81
N GLU A 263 -7.71 -8.98 24.50
CA GLU A 263 -7.46 -7.73 25.22
C GLU A 263 -7.29 -6.55 24.26
N VAL A 264 -6.49 -6.73 23.20
CA VAL A 264 -6.27 -5.67 22.20
C VAL A 264 -7.60 -5.27 21.57
N LEU A 265 -8.43 -6.24 21.15
CA LEU A 265 -9.75 -5.96 20.58
C LEU A 265 -10.71 -5.29 21.56
N GLN A 266 -10.71 -5.71 22.83
CA GLN A 266 -11.55 -5.10 23.85
C GLN A 266 -11.18 -3.64 24.08
N LYS A 267 -9.88 -3.34 24.27
CA LYS A 267 -9.41 -1.98 24.55
C LYS A 267 -9.54 -1.07 23.33
N SER A 268 -9.16 -1.55 22.14
CA SER A 268 -9.35 -0.76 20.91
C SER A 268 -10.84 -0.51 20.62
N GLY A 269 -11.70 -1.51 20.86
CA GLY A 269 -13.15 -1.35 20.76
C GLY A 269 -13.70 -0.29 21.68
N GLN A 270 -13.20 -0.19 22.92
CA GLN A 270 -13.55 0.89 23.85
C GLN A 270 -13.17 2.27 23.29
N ARG A 271 -11.98 2.41 22.67
CA ARG A 271 -11.56 3.66 22.01
C ARG A 271 -12.49 4.06 20.87
N ILE A 272 -12.99 3.08 20.12
CA ILE A 272 -13.97 3.37 19.05
C ILE A 272 -15.33 3.75 19.62
N GLN A 273 -15.77 3.14 20.73
CA GLN A 273 -17.00 3.57 21.42
C GLN A 273 -16.87 4.98 21.99
N GLU A 274 -15.72 5.34 22.59
CA GLU A 274 -15.43 6.71 23.04
C GLU A 274 -15.46 7.70 21.88
N LEU A 275 -14.89 7.34 20.71
CA LEU A 275 -14.97 8.15 19.51
C LEU A 275 -16.43 8.39 19.10
N VAL A 276 -17.23 7.34 18.98
CA VAL A 276 -18.65 7.44 18.59
C VAL A 276 -19.46 8.28 19.59
N ALA A 277 -19.21 8.12 20.90
CA ALA A 277 -19.90 8.88 21.95
C ALA A 277 -19.61 10.38 21.92
N ASN A 278 -18.45 10.79 21.38
CA ASN A 278 -18.01 12.18 21.33
C ASN A 278 -18.16 12.84 19.95
N VAL A 279 -18.50 12.07 18.90
CA VAL A 279 -18.64 12.58 17.53
C VAL A 279 -20.10 12.48 17.06
N ASP A 280 -20.83 13.58 17.15
CA ASP A 280 -22.09 13.71 16.40
C ASP A 280 -21.81 14.19 14.98
N LYS A 281 -21.02 15.26 14.88
CA LYS A 281 -20.66 15.86 13.59
C LYS A 281 -19.34 16.61 13.67
N PHE A 282 -18.46 16.39 12.71
CA PHE A 282 -17.27 17.22 12.53
C PHE A 282 -17.12 17.69 11.10
N THR A 283 -16.35 18.75 10.92
CA THR A 283 -15.87 19.19 9.60
C THR A 283 -14.36 19.22 9.57
N ALA A 284 -13.81 19.09 8.36
CA ALA A 284 -12.38 19.23 8.10
C ALA A 284 -12.16 19.85 6.72
N THR A 285 -10.98 20.42 6.52
CA THR A 285 -10.51 20.74 5.18
C THR A 285 -9.88 19.48 4.59
N GLU A 286 -10.43 18.95 3.50
CA GLU A 286 -9.89 17.83 2.78
C GLU A 286 -9.14 18.30 1.53
N THR A 287 -7.88 17.91 1.39
CA THR A 287 -7.10 18.12 0.17
C THR A 287 -6.88 16.76 -0.50
N VAL A 288 -7.37 16.59 -1.72
CA VAL A 288 -7.24 15.36 -2.51
C VAL A 288 -6.26 15.58 -3.63
N THR A 289 -5.15 14.84 -3.62
CA THR A 289 -4.26 14.70 -4.77
C THR A 289 -4.72 13.47 -5.55
N HIS A 290 -5.11 13.64 -6.79
CA HIS A 290 -5.70 12.59 -7.64
C HIS A 290 -4.84 12.35 -8.87
N GLU A 291 -4.54 11.08 -9.13
CA GLU A 291 -3.87 10.58 -10.33
C GLU A 291 -4.78 9.53 -10.99
N SER A 292 -5.06 9.69 -12.27
CA SER A 292 -5.70 8.65 -13.08
C SER A 292 -4.66 7.90 -13.89
N PHE A 293 -4.93 6.64 -14.19
CA PHE A 293 -4.03 5.78 -14.96
C PHE A 293 -4.69 5.37 -16.27
N ASN A 294 -3.90 5.39 -17.34
CA ASN A 294 -4.38 4.86 -18.62
C ASN A 294 -4.43 3.31 -18.60
N LYS A 295 -4.95 2.71 -19.69
CA LYS A 295 -5.09 1.24 -19.79
C LYS A 295 -3.76 0.47 -19.67
N TRP A 296 -2.62 1.12 -19.83
CA TRP A 296 -1.28 0.52 -19.69
C TRP A 296 -0.68 0.69 -18.29
N GLY A 297 -1.35 1.45 -17.40
CA GLY A 297 -0.90 1.70 -16.04
C GLY A 297 0.02 2.93 -15.89
N PHE A 298 0.13 3.80 -16.90
CA PHE A 298 0.89 5.05 -16.78
C PHE A 298 0.02 6.18 -16.20
N PRO A 299 0.54 6.98 -15.25
CA PRO A 299 -0.21 8.04 -14.61
C PRO A 299 -0.44 9.24 -15.54
N SER A 300 -1.56 9.92 -15.33
CA SER A 300 -1.75 11.30 -15.78
C SER A 300 -1.14 12.27 -14.76
N PRO A 301 -0.91 13.55 -15.15
CA PRO A 301 -0.48 14.56 -14.18
C PRO A 301 -1.43 14.63 -12.99
N ALA A 302 -0.86 14.65 -11.78
CA ALA A 302 -1.64 14.73 -10.55
C ALA A 302 -2.43 16.04 -10.48
N LYS A 303 -3.69 15.97 -10.06
CA LYS A 303 -4.59 17.10 -9.86
C LYS A 303 -4.90 17.24 -8.38
N LYS A 304 -4.93 18.47 -7.89
CA LYS A 304 -5.29 18.76 -6.49
C LYS A 304 -6.68 19.38 -6.43
N PHE A 305 -7.48 18.86 -5.49
CA PHE A 305 -8.82 19.35 -5.18
C PHE A 305 -8.88 19.67 -3.70
N LYS A 306 -9.69 20.64 -3.32
CA LYS A 306 -9.89 21.03 -1.92
C LYS A 306 -11.38 21.09 -1.64
N PHE A 307 -11.81 20.46 -0.54
CA PHE A 307 -13.21 20.36 -0.13
C PHE A 307 -13.37 20.73 1.33
N ASN A 308 -14.53 21.25 1.68
CA ASN A 308 -15.02 21.22 3.04
C ASN A 308 -15.66 19.85 3.27
N TYR A 309 -15.01 19.04 4.07
CA TYR A 309 -15.41 17.67 4.37
C TYR A 309 -16.23 17.65 5.64
N VAL A 310 -17.42 17.09 5.56
CA VAL A 310 -18.37 17.01 6.67
C VAL A 310 -18.71 15.55 6.93
N VAL A 311 -18.59 15.13 8.17
CA VAL A 311 -18.94 13.77 8.61
C VAL A 311 -19.95 13.90 9.75
N SER A 312 -21.04 13.14 9.67
CA SER A 312 -21.94 12.89 10.78
C SER A 312 -21.99 11.39 11.11
N VAL A 313 -22.02 11.10 12.39
CA VAL A 313 -22.15 9.74 12.91
C VAL A 313 -23.39 9.71 13.78
N GLU A 314 -24.34 8.86 13.44
CA GLU A 314 -25.60 8.71 14.16
C GLU A 314 -25.80 7.25 14.57
N GLU A 315 -26.07 7.01 15.83
CA GLU A 315 -26.48 5.70 16.30
C GLU A 315 -28.00 5.55 16.15
N SER A 316 -28.45 4.96 15.04
CA SER A 316 -29.88 4.80 14.74
C SER A 316 -30.60 3.79 15.65
N ARG A 317 -29.84 2.81 16.17
CA ARG A 317 -30.25 1.82 17.20
C ARG A 317 -28.99 1.40 17.94
N PRO A 318 -29.09 0.87 19.18
CA PRO A 318 -27.92 0.40 19.91
C PRO A 318 -26.99 -0.49 19.06
N GLY A 319 -25.77 0.00 18.81
CA GLY A 319 -24.75 -0.64 17.99
C GLY A 319 -24.90 -0.45 16.47
N VAL A 320 -25.98 0.13 15.95
CA VAL A 320 -26.16 0.37 14.51
C VAL A 320 -25.78 1.80 14.17
N LEU A 321 -24.57 1.97 13.69
CA LEU A 321 -24.00 3.27 13.33
C LEU A 321 -24.28 3.61 11.87
N ASN A 322 -24.80 4.80 11.64
CA ASN A 322 -24.95 5.41 10.33
C ASN A 322 -23.92 6.52 10.18
N VAL A 323 -23.11 6.47 9.12
CA VAL A 323 -22.09 7.48 8.81
C VAL A 323 -22.45 8.15 7.51
N GLU A 324 -22.64 9.44 7.56
CA GLU A 324 -22.87 10.27 6.39
C GLU A 324 -21.68 11.17 6.12
N GLU A 325 -21.24 11.17 4.88
CA GLU A 325 -20.12 11.98 4.40
C GLU A 325 -20.59 12.94 3.31
N PHE A 326 -20.29 14.21 3.50
CA PHE A 326 -20.58 15.26 2.55
C PHE A 326 -19.31 16.04 2.20
N ARG A 327 -19.26 16.54 0.98
CA ARG A 327 -18.22 17.47 0.53
C ARG A 327 -18.91 18.68 -0.07
N ASP A 328 -18.66 19.83 0.50
CA ASP A 328 -19.20 21.11 0.01
C ASP A 328 -18.55 21.46 -1.34
N GLY A 329 -19.34 22.04 -2.23
CA GLY A 329 -18.91 22.40 -3.59
C GLY A 329 -19.12 21.29 -4.63
N ILE A 330 -19.65 20.13 -4.25
CA ILE A 330 -19.97 19.04 -5.18
C ILE A 330 -21.49 18.91 -5.35
N PHE A 331 -22.02 19.46 -6.44
CA PHE A 331 -23.44 19.35 -6.79
C PHE A 331 -23.81 18.04 -7.50
N GLY A 332 -22.82 17.17 -7.78
CA GLY A 332 -23.05 15.87 -8.39
C GLY A 332 -21.82 14.96 -8.44
N LEU A 333 -22.03 13.67 -8.70
CA LEU A 333 -20.94 12.70 -8.85
C LEU A 333 -19.95 13.06 -9.97
N GLY A 334 -20.37 13.87 -10.94
CA GLY A 334 -19.53 14.31 -12.07
C GLY A 334 -18.44 15.33 -11.70
N GLU A 335 -18.54 15.97 -10.54
CA GLU A 335 -17.56 16.96 -10.07
C GLU A 335 -16.41 16.32 -9.29
N PHE A 336 -16.61 15.09 -8.80
CA PHE A 336 -15.51 14.33 -8.21
C PHE A 336 -14.62 13.75 -9.31
N PRO A 337 -13.29 13.68 -9.09
CA PRO A 337 -12.36 13.14 -10.09
C PRO A 337 -12.84 11.78 -10.61
N ASP A 338 -12.83 11.61 -11.93
CA ASP A 338 -13.30 10.41 -12.66
C ASP A 338 -14.78 10.02 -12.41
N GLY A 339 -15.58 10.90 -11.81
CA GLY A 339 -16.98 10.63 -11.43
C GLY A 339 -17.13 9.54 -10.37
N ILE A 340 -16.06 9.24 -9.62
CA ILE A 340 -16.04 8.24 -8.55
C ILE A 340 -15.79 8.95 -7.22
N ALA A 341 -16.80 9.07 -6.37
CA ALA A 341 -16.65 9.66 -5.05
C ALA A 341 -15.99 8.67 -4.07
N THR A 342 -15.01 9.14 -3.31
CA THR A 342 -14.49 8.39 -2.16
C THR A 342 -15.49 8.50 -1.01
N LYS A 343 -16.00 7.38 -0.52
CA LYS A 343 -16.94 7.31 0.61
C LYS A 343 -16.56 6.18 1.56
N GLY A 344 -17.05 6.26 2.80
CA GLY A 344 -16.92 5.19 3.81
C GLY A 344 -15.59 5.16 4.54
N LEU A 345 -14.71 6.18 4.39
CA LEU A 345 -13.44 6.22 5.09
C LEU A 345 -13.61 6.25 6.63
N PRO A 346 -14.49 7.08 7.23
CA PRO A 346 -14.68 7.09 8.67
C PRO A 346 -15.30 5.81 9.21
N ALA A 347 -16.06 5.08 8.39
CA ALA A 347 -16.69 3.84 8.81
C ALA A 347 -15.71 2.65 8.97
N LEU A 348 -14.51 2.73 8.38
CA LEU A 348 -13.56 1.60 8.42
C LEU A 348 -13.07 1.28 9.84
N VAL A 349 -12.96 2.25 10.75
CA VAL A 349 -12.59 1.99 12.15
C VAL A 349 -13.62 1.12 12.88
N PHE A 350 -14.87 1.10 12.41
CA PHE A 350 -15.92 0.29 13.03
C PHE A 350 -15.74 -1.21 12.87
N ILE A 351 -14.79 -1.65 12.05
CA ILE A 351 -14.31 -3.04 12.04
C ILE A 351 -13.93 -3.48 13.47
N PHE A 352 -13.41 -2.55 14.29
CA PHE A 352 -13.01 -2.81 15.68
C PHE A 352 -14.08 -2.42 16.71
N HIS A 353 -15.22 -1.83 16.30
CA HIS A 353 -16.32 -1.56 17.20
C HIS A 353 -16.93 -2.88 17.72
N PRO A 354 -17.23 -3.03 19.04
CA PRO A 354 -17.69 -4.29 19.61
C PRO A 354 -18.90 -4.93 18.91
N TYR A 355 -19.78 -4.11 18.36
CA TYR A 355 -20.96 -4.57 17.60
C TYR A 355 -20.60 -5.21 16.25
N TYR A 356 -19.52 -4.74 15.59
CA TYR A 356 -19.13 -5.20 14.25
C TYR A 356 -17.96 -6.17 14.26
N ALA A 357 -17.12 -6.13 15.28
CA ALA A 357 -15.89 -6.94 15.35
C ALA A 357 -16.16 -8.45 15.21
N GLY A 358 -17.31 -8.94 15.69
CA GLY A 358 -17.73 -10.33 15.53
C GLY A 358 -18.03 -10.76 14.08
N ASN A 359 -18.09 -9.82 13.12
CA ASN A 359 -18.23 -10.12 11.70
C ASN A 359 -16.89 -10.44 11.02
N PHE A 360 -15.79 -10.31 11.75
CA PHE A 360 -14.44 -10.52 11.23
C PHE A 360 -13.72 -11.62 12.01
N GLU A 361 -12.90 -12.36 11.31
CA GLU A 361 -11.83 -13.16 11.91
C GLU A 361 -10.64 -12.22 12.13
N MET A 362 -10.11 -12.21 13.37
CA MET A 362 -9.03 -11.35 13.79
C MET A 362 -7.85 -12.19 14.24
N THR A 363 -6.67 -11.94 13.66
CA THR A 363 -5.42 -12.60 14.02
C THR A 363 -4.41 -11.54 14.40
N CYS A 364 -3.78 -11.68 15.58
CA CYS A 364 -2.66 -10.83 15.93
C CYS A 364 -1.38 -11.43 15.36
N GLU A 365 -0.68 -10.67 14.55
CA GLU A 365 0.58 -11.06 13.92
C GLU A 365 1.78 -10.85 14.86
N GLY A 366 1.68 -9.92 15.83
CA GLY A 366 2.72 -9.65 16.82
C GLY A 366 2.84 -8.19 17.21
N LEU A 367 3.88 -7.85 17.95
CA LEU A 367 4.25 -6.48 18.28
C LEU A 367 5.25 -5.96 17.25
N GLY A 368 4.86 -4.95 16.50
CA GLY A 368 5.71 -4.22 15.56
C GLY A 368 5.82 -2.76 15.93
N HIS A 369 6.08 -1.91 14.93
CA HIS A 369 6.15 -0.46 15.10
C HIS A 369 5.40 0.24 13.97
N TRP A 370 4.78 1.38 14.29
CA TRP A 370 4.31 2.34 13.31
C TRP A 370 4.86 3.74 13.67
N ASN A 371 5.59 4.36 12.73
CA ASN A 371 6.24 5.67 12.98
C ASN A 371 7.05 5.73 14.30
N ARG A 372 7.80 4.66 14.63
CA ARG A 372 8.57 4.44 15.88
C ARG A 372 7.73 4.17 17.14
N GLU A 373 6.42 4.19 17.05
CA GLU A 373 5.53 3.82 18.16
C GLU A 373 5.31 2.31 18.16
N PRO A 374 5.46 1.61 19.29
CA PRO A 374 5.14 0.20 19.41
C PRO A 374 3.66 -0.04 19.12
N ALA A 375 3.35 -0.96 18.21
CA ALA A 375 2.00 -1.23 17.78
C ALA A 375 1.73 -2.72 17.62
N TRP A 376 0.61 -3.18 18.14
CA TRP A 376 0.05 -4.48 17.83
C TRP A 376 -0.42 -4.51 16.39
N GLN A 377 -0.01 -5.53 15.65
CA GLN A 377 -0.44 -5.72 14.28
C GLN A 377 -1.51 -6.79 14.23
N LEU A 378 -2.71 -6.40 13.80
CA LEU A 378 -3.85 -7.28 13.67
C LEU A 378 -4.25 -7.41 12.21
N PHE A 379 -4.25 -8.64 11.72
CA PHE A 379 -4.88 -8.98 10.45
C PHE A 379 -6.37 -9.26 10.69
N PHE A 380 -7.24 -8.76 9.81
CA PHE A 380 -8.67 -9.02 9.85
C PHE A 380 -9.19 -9.49 8.50
N ARG A 381 -10.18 -10.37 8.54
CA ARG A 381 -10.87 -10.88 7.36
C ARG A 381 -12.35 -11.01 7.63
N GLN A 382 -13.19 -10.47 6.74
CA GLN A 382 -14.65 -10.62 6.83
C GLN A 382 -15.04 -12.10 6.78
N ARG A 383 -15.86 -12.51 7.72
CA ARG A 383 -16.41 -13.87 7.80
C ARG A 383 -17.47 -14.07 6.71
N PRO A 384 -17.46 -15.20 6.00
CA PRO A 384 -18.44 -15.46 4.94
C PRO A 384 -19.87 -15.69 5.47
N ASP A 385 -20.01 -16.10 6.73
CA ASP A 385 -21.29 -16.37 7.41
C ASP A 385 -21.89 -15.11 8.08
N ARG A 386 -21.28 -13.94 7.92
CA ARG A 386 -21.68 -12.68 8.54
C ARG A 386 -21.95 -11.59 7.52
N PRO A 387 -22.85 -10.63 7.82
CA PRO A 387 -23.20 -9.59 6.88
C PRO A 387 -22.08 -8.55 6.71
N ASN A 388 -21.86 -8.11 5.45
CA ASN A 388 -20.97 -7.01 5.11
C ASN A 388 -21.73 -5.68 5.33
N ARG A 389 -21.37 -4.90 6.35
CA ARG A 389 -22.06 -3.66 6.71
C ARG A 389 -21.16 -2.43 6.71
N ILE A 390 -19.84 -2.64 6.66
CA ILE A 390 -18.86 -1.55 6.78
C ILE A 390 -18.65 -0.84 5.45
N ARG A 391 -18.52 -1.59 4.37
CA ARG A 391 -18.23 -1.05 3.04
C ARG A 391 -19.32 -1.42 2.05
N VAL A 392 -19.93 -0.39 1.43
CA VAL A 392 -21.02 -0.57 0.47
C VAL A 392 -20.78 0.34 -0.73
N HIS A 393 -20.85 -0.22 -1.92
CA HIS A 393 -20.73 0.53 -3.17
C HIS A 393 -22.11 0.77 -3.79
N LYS A 394 -22.28 1.92 -4.43
CA LYS A 394 -23.52 2.27 -5.17
C LYS A 394 -23.16 2.78 -6.56
N LEU A 395 -23.90 2.33 -7.56
CA LEU A 395 -23.85 2.87 -8.91
C LEU A 395 -24.91 3.97 -9.04
N GLY A 396 -24.45 5.23 -9.00
CA GLY A 396 -25.35 6.40 -9.02
C GLY A 396 -26.08 6.61 -7.68
N MET A 397 -26.91 7.64 -7.62
CA MET A 397 -27.56 8.07 -6.38
C MET A 397 -28.70 7.13 -5.95
N LEU A 398 -29.44 6.57 -6.90
CA LEU A 398 -30.61 5.71 -6.68
C LEU A 398 -30.35 4.23 -7.01
N GLY A 399 -29.11 3.88 -7.35
CA GLY A 399 -28.74 2.52 -7.71
C GLY A 399 -28.73 1.54 -6.54
N PRO A 400 -28.69 0.23 -6.83
CA PRO A 400 -28.59 -0.79 -5.82
C PRO A 400 -27.29 -0.69 -5.03
N SER A 401 -27.33 -1.22 -3.80
CA SER A 401 -26.16 -1.28 -2.89
C SER A 401 -25.48 -2.62 -3.01
N TYR A 402 -24.15 -2.61 -3.12
CA TYR A 402 -23.28 -3.77 -3.24
C TYR A 402 -22.36 -3.83 -2.02
N PRO A 403 -22.72 -4.61 -0.98
CA PRO A 403 -21.87 -4.81 0.19
C PRO A 403 -20.59 -5.55 -0.18
N SER A 404 -19.45 -5.07 0.30
CA SER A 404 -18.13 -5.59 -0.04
C SER A 404 -17.52 -6.31 1.16
N ALA A 405 -17.03 -7.53 0.93
CA ALA A 405 -16.26 -8.26 1.92
C ALA A 405 -14.82 -7.74 1.96
N LEU A 406 -14.33 -7.40 3.16
CA LEU A 406 -13.03 -6.79 3.37
C LEU A 406 -12.07 -7.72 4.09
N LYS A 407 -10.79 -7.58 3.76
CA LYS A 407 -9.65 -8.04 4.55
C LYS A 407 -8.70 -6.86 4.74
N GLY A 408 -7.81 -6.96 5.72
CA GLY A 408 -6.88 -5.87 5.96
C GLY A 408 -6.01 -6.06 7.18
N ARG A 409 -5.28 -5.01 7.52
CA ARG A 409 -4.38 -4.96 8.67
C ARG A 409 -4.55 -3.65 9.43
N ALA A 410 -4.44 -3.72 10.75
CA ALA A 410 -4.44 -2.55 11.61
C ALA A 410 -3.20 -2.54 12.50
N TRP A 411 -2.63 -1.36 12.69
CA TRP A 411 -1.61 -1.06 13.68
C TRP A 411 -2.28 -0.33 14.84
N ILE A 412 -2.29 -0.98 16.00
CA ILE A 412 -2.95 -0.48 17.21
C ILE A 412 -1.87 -0.18 18.24
N SER A 413 -1.80 1.05 18.72
CA SER A 413 -0.84 1.49 19.74
C SER A 413 -0.80 0.50 20.91
N ALA A 414 0.37 0.06 21.28
CA ALA A 414 0.54 -0.86 22.43
C ALA A 414 0.25 -0.17 23.77
N GLU A 415 0.34 1.16 23.82
CA GLU A 415 0.12 1.96 25.03
C GLU A 415 -1.32 2.49 25.11
N SER A 416 -1.77 3.20 24.09
CA SER A 416 -3.07 3.90 24.08
C SER A 416 -4.23 3.06 23.55
N PHE A 417 -3.95 1.98 22.83
CA PHE A 417 -4.91 1.15 22.08
C PHE A 417 -5.71 1.92 21.02
N GLN A 418 -5.20 3.09 20.60
CA GLN A 418 -5.71 3.82 19.45
C GLN A 418 -5.25 3.15 18.15
N ILE A 419 -6.10 3.19 17.12
CA ILE A 419 -5.72 2.72 15.78
C ILE A 419 -4.81 3.78 15.15
N LEU A 420 -3.54 3.44 14.91
CA LEU A 420 -2.56 4.34 14.28
C LEU A 420 -2.69 4.31 12.76
N ARG A 421 -2.90 3.13 12.21
CA ARG A 421 -3.09 2.89 10.78
C ARG A 421 -4.06 1.74 10.55
N LEU A 422 -4.82 1.84 9.47
CA LEU A 422 -5.72 0.77 9.02
C LEU A 422 -5.61 0.66 7.49
N GLU A 423 -5.32 -0.53 7.03
CA GLU A 423 -5.35 -0.89 5.61
C GLU A 423 -6.50 -1.85 5.37
N SER A 424 -7.27 -1.62 4.33
CA SER A 424 -8.39 -2.50 3.95
C SER A 424 -8.45 -2.65 2.44
N THR A 425 -8.75 -3.85 1.99
CA THR A 425 -8.97 -4.17 0.58
C THR A 425 -10.11 -5.18 0.43
N LEU A 426 -10.60 -5.34 -0.81
CA LEU A 426 -11.59 -6.36 -1.13
C LEU A 426 -11.00 -7.77 -0.93
N ILE A 427 -11.79 -8.71 -0.41
CA ILE A 427 -11.43 -10.14 -0.43
C ILE A 427 -11.44 -10.67 -1.87
N ALA A 428 -12.39 -10.21 -2.67
CA ALA A 428 -12.51 -10.57 -4.08
C ALA A 428 -13.12 -9.40 -4.87
N PRO A 429 -12.83 -9.28 -6.17
CA PRO A 429 -13.50 -8.31 -7.05
C PRO A 429 -15.02 -8.47 -7.04
N LEU A 430 -15.74 -7.39 -7.37
CA LEU A 430 -17.19 -7.36 -7.54
C LEU A 430 -17.52 -7.19 -9.05
N PRO A 431 -17.67 -8.29 -9.78
CA PRO A 431 -17.85 -8.27 -11.24
C PRO A 431 -19.18 -7.60 -11.66
N GLU A 432 -20.22 -7.67 -10.82
CA GLU A 432 -21.55 -7.08 -11.07
C GLU A 432 -21.47 -5.56 -11.29
N ILE A 433 -20.53 -4.91 -10.64
CA ILE A 433 -20.28 -3.46 -10.77
C ILE A 433 -18.93 -3.17 -11.39
N ARG A 434 -18.22 -4.18 -11.88
CA ARG A 434 -16.88 -4.07 -12.47
C ARG A 434 -15.88 -3.36 -11.55
N LEU A 435 -15.94 -3.63 -10.25
CA LEU A 435 -14.99 -3.16 -9.25
C LEU A 435 -13.93 -4.25 -9.03
N VAL A 436 -12.70 -3.96 -9.42
CA VAL A 436 -11.56 -4.88 -9.34
C VAL A 436 -10.73 -4.61 -8.08
N THR A 437 -10.48 -3.34 -7.79
CA THR A 437 -9.68 -2.90 -6.65
C THR A 437 -10.38 -1.79 -5.91
N ASP A 438 -10.51 -1.92 -4.59
CA ASP A 438 -10.83 -0.87 -3.64
C ASP A 438 -9.93 -1.08 -2.43
N LEU A 439 -8.81 -0.36 -2.39
CA LEU A 439 -7.88 -0.40 -1.28
C LEU A 439 -7.86 0.97 -0.62
N ALA A 440 -7.94 0.99 0.70
CA ALA A 440 -7.80 2.17 1.53
C ALA A 440 -6.74 1.93 2.60
N ALA A 441 -5.76 2.85 2.71
CA ALA A 441 -4.79 2.89 3.79
C ALA A 441 -4.95 4.24 4.51
N ILE A 442 -5.38 4.21 5.77
CA ILE A 442 -5.73 5.41 6.54
C ILE A 442 -4.80 5.52 7.73
N GLU A 443 -4.20 6.68 7.90
CA GLU A 443 -3.44 7.03 9.10
C GLU A 443 -4.28 7.93 10.00
N TYR A 444 -4.29 7.60 11.27
CA TYR A 444 -5.02 8.33 12.30
C TYR A 444 -4.05 9.03 13.25
N GLY A 445 -4.52 10.07 13.91
CA GLY A 445 -3.73 10.78 14.89
C GLY A 445 -4.57 11.71 15.76
N PRO A 446 -3.99 12.27 16.83
CA PRO A 446 -4.70 13.14 17.75
C PRO A 446 -5.09 14.46 17.08
N VAL A 447 -6.32 14.88 17.31
CA VAL A 447 -6.87 16.18 16.93
C VAL A 447 -7.40 16.85 18.18
N HIS A 448 -6.81 17.99 18.52
CA HIS A 448 -7.19 18.76 19.69
C HIS A 448 -8.28 19.79 19.35
N PHE A 449 -9.43 19.70 20.00
CA PHE A 449 -10.54 20.65 19.87
C PHE A 449 -10.52 21.63 21.02
N GLN A 450 -9.91 22.80 20.82
CA GLN A 450 -9.72 23.83 21.86
C GLN A 450 -11.03 24.28 22.51
N SER A 451 -12.10 24.42 21.70
CA SER A 451 -13.42 24.86 22.16
C SER A 451 -14.09 23.89 23.15
N HIS A 452 -13.70 22.62 23.14
CA HIS A 452 -14.29 21.57 23.96
C HIS A 452 -13.31 20.95 24.97
N GLY A 453 -12.00 21.31 24.90
CA GLY A 453 -10.95 20.68 25.70
C GLY A 453 -10.85 19.17 25.47
N LEU A 454 -11.16 18.71 24.26
CA LEU A 454 -11.28 17.30 23.91
C LEU A 454 -10.22 16.92 22.87
N ASP A 455 -9.55 15.80 23.11
CA ASP A 455 -8.66 15.15 22.14
C ASP A 455 -9.38 13.97 21.50
N MET A 456 -9.40 13.94 20.17
CA MET A 456 -10.02 12.87 19.41
C MET A 456 -9.00 12.27 18.43
N TRP A 457 -9.15 10.97 18.17
CA TRP A 457 -8.29 10.25 17.24
C TRP A 457 -8.98 10.14 15.88
N LEU A 458 -8.57 10.99 14.92
CA LEU A 458 -9.25 11.17 13.63
C LEU A 458 -8.31 10.89 12.45
N PRO A 459 -8.83 10.62 11.24
CA PRO A 459 -8.01 10.44 10.04
C PRO A 459 -7.13 11.66 9.77
N ARG A 460 -5.85 11.47 9.52
CA ARG A 460 -4.91 12.52 9.10
C ARG A 460 -4.63 12.45 7.61
N THR A 461 -4.45 11.23 7.13
CA THR A 461 -4.27 10.94 5.70
C THR A 461 -5.04 9.69 5.32
N ALA A 462 -5.44 9.60 4.05
CA ALA A 462 -5.93 8.35 3.47
C ALA A 462 -5.39 8.20 2.06
N GLU A 463 -4.83 7.05 1.77
CA GLU A 463 -4.33 6.66 0.46
C GLU A 463 -5.28 5.62 -0.13
N ILE A 464 -5.80 5.89 -1.33
CA ILE A 464 -6.86 5.10 -1.94
C ILE A 464 -6.46 4.67 -3.33
N TYR A 465 -6.62 3.39 -3.62
CA TYR A 465 -6.47 2.81 -4.95
C TYR A 465 -7.80 2.24 -5.43
N TYR A 466 -8.26 2.73 -6.58
CA TYR A 466 -9.46 2.22 -7.24
C TYR A 466 -9.14 1.66 -8.63
N ASP A 467 -9.66 0.47 -8.94
CA ASP A 467 -9.90 0.00 -10.31
C ASP A 467 -11.39 -0.31 -10.45
N TRP A 468 -12.14 0.65 -10.96
CA TRP A 468 -13.60 0.56 -11.08
C TRP A 468 -14.03 0.94 -12.48
N ILE A 469 -14.81 0.06 -13.13
CA ILE A 469 -15.32 0.22 -14.48
C ILE A 469 -14.17 0.45 -15.49
N GLY A 470 -13.00 -0.16 -15.24
CA GLY A 470 -11.79 -0.01 -16.05
C GLY A 470 -11.09 1.35 -15.90
N ARG A 471 -11.46 2.14 -14.90
CA ARG A 471 -10.77 3.39 -14.52
C ARG A 471 -9.93 3.13 -13.28
N ARG A 472 -8.64 3.31 -13.44
CA ARG A 472 -7.67 3.19 -12.36
C ARG A 472 -7.31 4.57 -11.84
N SER A 473 -7.37 4.75 -10.53
CA SER A 473 -6.96 6.00 -9.90
C SER A 473 -6.30 5.75 -8.55
N HIS A 474 -5.34 6.60 -8.25
CA HIS A 474 -4.69 6.73 -6.94
C HIS A 474 -5.05 8.09 -6.36
N ARG A 475 -5.39 8.13 -5.09
CA ARG A 475 -5.78 9.34 -4.38
C ARG A 475 -5.09 9.41 -3.04
N LEU A 476 -4.48 10.55 -2.78
CA LEU A 476 -3.98 10.89 -1.45
C LEU A 476 -4.87 11.98 -0.86
N HIS A 477 -5.58 11.65 0.20
CA HIS A 477 -6.39 12.56 1.00
C HIS A 477 -5.59 13.05 2.20
N ARG A 478 -5.67 14.35 2.50
CA ARG A 478 -5.14 14.98 3.72
C ARG A 478 -6.24 15.77 4.37
N PHE A 479 -6.38 15.60 5.69
CA PHE A 479 -7.41 16.24 6.48
C PHE A 479 -6.79 17.18 7.50
N ASP A 480 -7.19 18.45 7.43
CA ASP A 480 -6.69 19.52 8.27
C ASP A 480 -7.87 20.37 8.80
N ASN A 481 -7.60 21.29 9.75
CA ASN A 481 -8.56 22.28 10.24
C ASN A 481 -9.89 21.65 10.71
N TYR A 482 -9.80 20.70 11.59
CA TYR A 482 -10.95 20.03 12.17
C TYR A 482 -11.76 20.97 13.05
N LEU A 483 -13.10 20.94 12.91
CA LEU A 483 -14.06 21.61 13.77
C LEU A 483 -15.12 20.60 14.23
N LEU A 484 -15.38 20.54 15.52
CA LEU A 484 -16.40 19.68 16.11
C LEU A 484 -17.68 20.49 16.32
N PHE A 485 -18.81 19.93 15.95
CA PHE A 485 -20.13 20.45 16.25
C PHE A 485 -20.78 19.54 17.28
N SER A 486 -20.97 20.05 18.49
CA SER A 486 -21.73 19.37 19.55
C SER A 486 -23.19 19.79 19.48
N VAL A 487 -24.10 18.84 19.64
CA VAL A 487 -25.56 19.07 19.56
C VAL A 487 -26.10 19.76 20.84
N ASP A 488 -25.29 20.14 21.80
CA ASP A 488 -25.74 20.88 22.99
C ASP A 488 -26.22 22.29 22.69
N ASP A 489 -25.96 22.85 21.51
CA ASP A 489 -26.67 24.02 21.00
C ASP A 489 -28.00 23.61 20.34
N LYS A 490 -28.95 23.14 21.12
CA LYS A 490 -30.38 23.18 20.78
C LYS A 490 -30.84 24.63 20.69
N GLN A 491 -30.29 25.41 19.78
CA GLN A 491 -31.01 26.54 19.25
C GLN A 491 -32.25 25.97 18.54
N ARG A 492 -33.36 25.96 19.25
CA ARG A 492 -34.67 25.93 18.63
C ARG A 492 -34.69 27.05 17.61
N ILE A 493 -34.55 26.71 16.35
CA ILE A 493 -34.91 27.58 15.24
C ILE A 493 -36.44 27.75 15.45
N SER A 494 -36.82 28.82 16.10
CA SER A 494 -38.22 29.26 16.14
C SER A 494 -38.57 29.55 14.68
N VAL A 495 -39.46 28.73 14.13
CA VAL A 495 -40.09 28.99 12.84
C VAL A 495 -40.65 30.42 12.95
N PRO A 496 -40.29 31.36 12.02
CA PRO A 496 -40.91 32.68 12.02
C PRO A 496 -42.43 32.49 11.94
N LYS A 497 -43.17 33.00 12.94
CA LYS A 497 -44.62 33.14 12.83
C LYS A 497 -44.86 34.08 11.66
N THR A 498 -45.24 33.53 10.51
CA THR A 498 -45.87 34.30 9.45
C THR A 498 -47.22 34.73 10.00
N ASP A 499 -47.32 35.96 10.44
CA ASP A 499 -48.58 36.65 10.65
C ASP A 499 -49.28 36.78 9.28
N VAL A 500 -50.12 35.80 8.95
CA VAL A 500 -51.09 35.93 7.87
C VAL A 500 -52.30 36.61 8.47
N PRO A 501 -52.68 37.84 8.04
CA PRO A 501 -53.90 38.48 8.50
C PRO A 501 -55.08 37.65 8.00
N ALA A 502 -55.98 37.36 8.91
CA ALA A 502 -57.25 36.72 8.63
C ALA A 502 -58.09 37.55 7.62
N SER A 503 -58.17 37.07 6.38
CA SER A 503 -59.09 37.56 5.40
C SER A 503 -60.42 36.80 5.55
N SER A 504 -61.43 37.56 5.87
CA SER A 504 -62.87 37.25 5.96
C SER A 504 -63.35 36.41 4.76
N SER A 505 -63.99 35.31 5.05
CA SER A 505 -64.83 34.54 4.12
C SER A 505 -66.09 35.27 3.74
N PRO A 506 -66.58 35.21 2.49
CA PRO A 506 -67.99 35.23 2.19
C PRO A 506 -68.44 33.79 1.88
N GLY A 507 -69.53 33.44 2.49
CA GLY A 507 -70.22 32.19 2.29
C GLY A 507 -70.83 32.07 0.90
N LEU A 508 -70.87 30.84 0.41
CA LEU A 508 -71.72 30.45 -0.74
C LEU A 508 -72.23 29.03 -0.50
N ASN A 509 -73.55 29.04 -0.45
CA ASN A 509 -74.56 28.00 -0.47
C ASN A 509 -74.22 26.68 -1.16
N ASP A 510 -74.64 25.62 -0.51
CA ASP A 510 -74.99 24.31 -1.06
C ASP A 510 -76.09 24.38 -2.10
N PRO A 511 -76.10 23.52 -3.13
CA PRO A 511 -77.29 22.76 -3.44
C PRO A 511 -77.02 21.26 -3.67
N GLN A 512 -77.84 20.51 -3.02
CA GLN A 512 -78.37 19.17 -3.17
C GLN A 512 -78.24 18.49 -4.55
N THR A 513 -77.97 17.19 -4.41
CA THR A 513 -78.19 16.02 -5.25
C THR A 513 -79.51 16.04 -6.11
N PRO A 514 -79.63 15.18 -7.20
CA PRO A 514 -79.80 13.75 -7.02
C PRO A 514 -78.69 12.86 -7.58
#